data_46f95bcb8284d7219813bcbd9dcf7a11
#
_entry.id   46f95bcb8284d7219813bcbd9dcf7a11
#
_cell.length_a   1.000
_cell.length_b   1.000
_cell.length_c   1.000
_cell.angle_alpha   90.00
_cell.angle_beta   90.00
_cell.angle_gamma   90.00
#
_symmetry.space_group_name_H-M   'P 1'
#
loop_
_entity.id
_entity.type
_entity.pdbx_description
1 polymer ?
#
loop_
_entity_poly.entity_id
_entity_poly.type
_entity_poly.pdbx_seq_one_letter_code
_entity_poly.pdbx_strand_id
1 'polypeptide(L)'
;MKLDAKSTIEAGKAILGIELGSTRIKAVLIDQENKPIAQGSHTWENQLVDGLWTYSIEAIWSGLQDCYADLRTNVKNAYGIEIGTLAAIGVSAMMHGYMPFNKKEEILVPFRTWRNTNTGRAAAALSELFVYNIPLRWSISHLYQAILDNESHVNEIDFLTTLAGYVHWQITGEKVLGIGDASGMLPIDPTTHNYSAEMVAKFDKLIAPKEYNWKLEDILPKVLSAGEKAGVLTPEGSKKLDASGHLKAGIPVCPPEGDAGTGMVATNAVKQRTGNVSAGTSSFSMIVLEKELSKPYEMIDMVTTPDGSLVAMVHCNNCTSDLNAWVNLFKEYQELLGIPVDMDEIYSKLYNIALTGDTDCGGLLSYNYISGEPVTGLADGRPLFVRSANDKFNLANFMRTHLYASVGVLKIGNDILFNEEKIKVDRITGHGGLFRTKGVGQRILAAAINSPISVMETAGEGGAWGIALLGSYLVNNEKKQSLADFLDESVFVGDAGIEVSPTPEDVAGFNAYIENYKAGLPIEEAAVKFK
;
A
#
# COMPACT_ATOMS: atom_id res chain seq x y z
N MET A 1 -13.71 16.95 30.04
CA MET A 1 -12.99 15.94 30.83
C MET A 1 -12.65 14.83 29.85
N LYS A 2 -11.38 14.50 29.68
CA LYS A 2 -10.95 13.42 28.77
C LYS A 2 -11.45 12.10 29.34
N LEU A 3 -12.03 11.26 28.48
CA LEU A 3 -12.45 9.90 28.85
C LEU A 3 -11.24 8.98 28.78
N ASP A 4 -11.13 8.03 29.68
CA ASP A 4 -10.21 6.91 29.53
C ASP A 4 -10.70 5.93 28.44
N ALA A 5 -9.89 4.94 28.09
CA ALA A 5 -10.21 4.00 27.04
C ALA A 5 -11.55 3.25 27.28
N LYS A 6 -11.76 2.79 28.53
CA LYS A 6 -13.00 2.12 28.92
C LYS A 6 -14.21 3.00 28.74
N SER A 7 -14.17 4.21 29.31
CA SER A 7 -15.26 5.19 29.22
C SER A 7 -15.53 5.64 27.79
N THR A 8 -14.48 5.71 26.94
CA THR A 8 -14.61 6.01 25.52
C THR A 8 -15.43 4.95 24.79
N ILE A 9 -15.16 3.65 25.06
CA ILE A 9 -15.89 2.54 24.45
C ILE A 9 -17.33 2.50 24.97
N GLU A 10 -17.54 2.61 26.30
CA GLU A 10 -18.88 2.61 26.91
C GLU A 10 -19.77 3.75 26.41
N ALA A 11 -19.18 4.91 26.16
CA ALA A 11 -19.88 6.08 25.60
C ALA A 11 -20.11 5.99 24.09
N GLY A 12 -19.64 4.94 23.40
CA GLY A 12 -19.75 4.79 21.95
C GLY A 12 -18.95 5.82 21.17
N LYS A 13 -17.86 6.34 21.75
CA LYS A 13 -17.01 7.38 21.13
C LYS A 13 -15.73 6.83 20.50
N ALA A 14 -15.48 5.55 20.62
CA ALA A 14 -14.38 4.87 19.95
C ALA A 14 -14.65 4.74 18.44
N ILE A 15 -13.60 4.71 17.64
CA ILE A 15 -13.67 4.58 16.19
C ILE A 15 -12.96 3.30 15.77
N LEU A 16 -13.56 2.54 14.88
CA LEU A 16 -13.05 1.28 14.37
C LEU A 16 -12.52 1.44 12.96
N GLY A 17 -11.26 1.08 12.75
CA GLY A 17 -10.68 0.86 11.43
C GLY A 17 -10.43 -0.62 11.18
N ILE A 18 -10.81 -1.11 10.01
CA ILE A 18 -10.58 -2.50 9.58
C ILE A 18 -9.81 -2.46 8.27
N GLU A 19 -8.73 -3.22 8.18
CA GLU A 19 -7.92 -3.37 6.96
C GLU A 19 -7.85 -4.85 6.57
N LEU A 20 -8.23 -5.14 5.32
CA LEU A 20 -8.04 -6.45 4.71
C LEU A 20 -6.75 -6.46 3.87
N GLY A 21 -5.61 -6.62 4.54
CA GLY A 21 -4.29 -6.73 3.90
C GLY A 21 -4.05 -8.11 3.29
N SER A 22 -3.00 -8.26 2.47
CA SER A 22 -2.73 -9.49 1.69
C SER A 22 -2.43 -10.74 2.53
N THR A 23 -1.98 -10.60 3.77
CA THR A 23 -1.63 -11.74 4.65
C THR A 23 -2.33 -11.71 5.99
N ARG A 24 -2.99 -10.59 6.29
CA ARG A 24 -3.65 -10.37 7.59
C ARG A 24 -4.82 -9.41 7.43
N ILE A 25 -5.93 -9.72 8.08
CA ILE A 25 -6.98 -8.76 8.38
C ILE A 25 -6.66 -8.18 9.75
N LYS A 26 -6.68 -6.85 9.89
CA LYS A 26 -6.39 -6.15 11.14
C LYS A 26 -7.53 -5.19 11.47
N ALA A 27 -7.94 -5.16 12.73
CA ALA A 27 -8.89 -4.21 13.26
C ALA A 27 -8.21 -3.38 14.37
N VAL A 28 -8.37 -2.07 14.32
CA VAL A 28 -7.84 -1.14 15.33
C VAL A 28 -8.97 -0.28 15.85
N LEU A 29 -9.10 -0.23 17.17
CA LEU A 29 -10.02 0.66 17.86
C LEU A 29 -9.22 1.84 18.41
N ILE A 30 -9.64 3.07 18.10
CA ILE A 30 -8.99 4.29 18.57
C ILE A 30 -9.90 5.09 19.48
N ASP A 31 -9.28 5.86 20.37
CA ASP A 31 -9.96 6.80 21.26
C ASP A 31 -10.18 8.18 20.61
N GLN A 32 -10.69 9.14 21.39
CA GLN A 32 -10.92 10.52 20.96
C GLN A 32 -9.63 11.34 20.71
N GLU A 33 -8.47 10.82 21.14
CA GLU A 33 -7.14 11.39 20.88
C GLU A 33 -6.45 10.69 19.70
N ASN A 34 -7.21 9.86 18.95
CA ASN A 34 -6.74 9.06 17.83
C ASN A 34 -5.70 7.99 18.18
N LYS A 35 -5.59 7.62 19.46
CA LYS A 35 -4.64 6.60 19.93
C LYS A 35 -5.27 5.22 19.89
N PRO A 36 -4.53 4.20 19.42
CA PRO A 36 -4.97 2.82 19.51
C PRO A 36 -5.23 2.40 20.97
N ILE A 37 -6.41 1.82 21.24
CA ILE A 37 -6.81 1.34 22.56
C ILE A 37 -7.10 -0.16 22.58
N ALA A 38 -7.36 -0.77 21.43
CA ALA A 38 -7.48 -2.22 21.27
C ALA A 38 -7.23 -2.60 19.81
N GLN A 39 -6.84 -3.86 19.59
CA GLN A 39 -6.61 -4.41 18.26
C GLN A 39 -7.17 -5.84 18.19
N GLY A 40 -7.49 -6.25 16.96
CA GLY A 40 -7.80 -7.63 16.62
C GLY A 40 -7.16 -7.99 15.29
N SER A 41 -6.96 -9.29 15.04
CA SER A 41 -6.35 -9.73 13.80
C SER A 41 -6.79 -11.14 13.40
N HIS A 42 -6.72 -11.41 12.09
CA HIS A 42 -6.87 -12.73 11.50
C HIS A 42 -5.82 -12.92 10.42
N THR A 43 -5.10 -14.04 10.43
CA THR A 43 -4.12 -14.38 9.40
C THR A 43 -4.79 -15.20 8.32
N TRP A 44 -4.63 -14.80 7.08
CA TRP A 44 -5.16 -15.52 5.91
C TRP A 44 -4.15 -15.54 4.77
N GLU A 45 -4.42 -16.31 3.73
CA GLU A 45 -3.53 -16.46 2.59
C GLU A 45 -4.28 -16.32 1.26
N ASN A 46 -3.60 -15.70 0.31
CA ASN A 46 -4.03 -15.61 -1.08
C ASN A 46 -3.90 -17.00 -1.74
N GLN A 47 -4.95 -17.47 -2.38
CA GLN A 47 -5.02 -18.78 -3.01
C GLN A 47 -4.82 -18.67 -4.51
N LEU A 48 -4.08 -19.61 -5.09
CA LEU A 48 -3.97 -19.75 -6.55
C LEU A 48 -4.96 -20.82 -7.02
N VAL A 49 -6.05 -20.39 -7.65
CA VAL A 49 -7.12 -21.25 -8.15
C VAL A 49 -7.22 -21.05 -9.67
N ASP A 50 -7.09 -22.12 -10.44
CA ASP A 50 -7.13 -22.09 -11.92
C ASP A 50 -6.22 -21.03 -12.55
N GLY A 51 -5.04 -20.82 -11.95
CA GLY A 51 -4.06 -19.83 -12.41
C GLY A 51 -4.35 -18.38 -11.99
N LEU A 52 -5.36 -18.15 -11.16
CA LEU A 52 -5.73 -16.82 -10.64
C LEU A 52 -5.53 -16.73 -9.13
N TRP A 53 -4.89 -15.66 -8.68
CA TRP A 53 -4.77 -15.31 -7.27
C TRP A 53 -6.08 -14.72 -6.76
N THR A 54 -6.66 -15.35 -5.74
CA THR A 54 -7.99 -15.02 -5.22
C THR A 54 -8.11 -15.21 -3.71
N TYR A 55 -9.19 -14.67 -3.14
CA TYR A 55 -9.78 -15.03 -1.86
C TYR A 55 -11.26 -15.35 -2.10
N SER A 56 -11.77 -16.44 -1.51
CA SER A 56 -13.18 -16.74 -1.62
C SER A 56 -14.03 -15.75 -0.80
N ILE A 57 -15.29 -15.58 -1.17
CA ILE A 57 -16.24 -14.74 -0.42
C ILE A 57 -16.38 -15.24 1.03
N GLU A 58 -16.39 -16.56 1.22
CA GLU A 58 -16.44 -17.19 2.54
C GLU A 58 -15.20 -16.85 3.38
N ALA A 59 -14.00 -16.90 2.77
CA ALA A 59 -12.76 -16.54 3.47
C ALA A 59 -12.73 -15.05 3.87
N ILE A 60 -13.25 -14.15 3.01
CA ILE A 60 -13.37 -12.73 3.31
C ILE A 60 -14.24 -12.53 4.57
N TRP A 61 -15.44 -13.11 4.60
CA TRP A 61 -16.36 -12.89 5.72
C TRP A 61 -15.97 -13.64 6.98
N SER A 62 -15.52 -14.88 6.89
CA SER A 62 -15.05 -15.64 8.06
C SER A 62 -13.83 -14.97 8.69
N GLY A 63 -12.88 -14.52 7.88
CA GLY A 63 -11.69 -13.81 8.38
C GLY A 63 -12.04 -12.46 9.02
N LEU A 64 -13.00 -11.73 8.46
CA LEU A 64 -13.46 -10.44 8.99
C LEU A 64 -14.16 -10.61 10.33
N GLN A 65 -15.06 -11.62 10.45
CA GLN A 65 -15.75 -11.96 11.68
C GLN A 65 -14.80 -12.43 12.77
N ASP A 66 -13.80 -13.25 12.42
CA ASP A 66 -12.79 -13.73 13.35
C ASP A 66 -11.90 -12.59 13.87
N CYS A 67 -11.46 -11.69 12.97
CA CYS A 67 -10.72 -10.48 13.33
C CYS A 67 -11.51 -9.57 14.28
N TYR A 68 -12.81 -9.36 14.03
CA TYR A 68 -13.66 -8.56 14.90
C TYR A 68 -13.92 -9.27 16.25
N ALA A 69 -14.08 -10.59 16.25
CA ALA A 69 -14.23 -11.37 17.47
C ALA A 69 -12.97 -11.35 18.35
N ASP A 70 -11.77 -11.38 17.72
CA ASP A 70 -10.49 -11.20 18.42
C ASP A 70 -10.40 -9.80 19.05
N LEU A 71 -10.76 -8.73 18.31
CA LEU A 71 -10.84 -7.38 18.86
C LEU A 71 -11.76 -7.29 20.07
N ARG A 72 -12.98 -7.87 19.98
CA ARG A 72 -13.94 -7.90 21.10
C ARG A 72 -13.37 -8.62 22.32
N THR A 73 -12.73 -9.75 22.09
CA THR A 73 -12.08 -10.52 23.15
C THR A 73 -11.02 -9.71 23.86
N ASN A 74 -10.19 -8.99 23.10
CA ASN A 74 -9.14 -8.12 23.63
C ASN A 74 -9.73 -6.94 24.42
N VAL A 75 -10.82 -6.31 23.94
CA VAL A 75 -11.55 -5.26 24.68
C VAL A 75 -12.14 -5.82 25.99
N LYS A 76 -12.76 -6.99 25.94
CA LYS A 76 -13.33 -7.63 27.13
C LYS A 76 -12.27 -7.97 28.17
N ASN A 77 -11.14 -8.49 27.73
CA ASN A 77 -10.02 -8.85 28.62
C ASN A 77 -9.38 -7.61 29.25
N ALA A 78 -9.17 -6.53 28.48
CA ALA A 78 -8.52 -5.31 28.95
C ALA A 78 -9.45 -4.43 29.81
N TYR A 79 -10.74 -4.33 29.46
CA TYR A 79 -11.64 -3.32 30.03
C TYR A 79 -12.88 -3.92 30.71
N GLY A 80 -13.18 -5.22 30.54
CA GLY A 80 -14.34 -5.89 31.14
C GLY A 80 -15.69 -5.50 30.52
N ILE A 81 -15.70 -5.00 29.28
CA ILE A 81 -16.90 -4.49 28.59
C ILE A 81 -17.04 -5.07 27.18
N GLU A 82 -18.23 -4.93 26.60
CA GLU A 82 -18.52 -5.29 25.20
C GLU A 82 -18.59 -4.02 24.33
N ILE A 83 -18.29 -4.16 23.03
CA ILE A 83 -18.45 -3.08 22.05
C ILE A 83 -19.93 -3.06 21.62
N GLY A 84 -20.69 -2.05 22.07
CA GLY A 84 -22.11 -1.92 21.73
C GLY A 84 -22.39 -0.92 20.60
N THR A 85 -21.66 0.18 20.57
CA THR A 85 -21.74 1.20 19.50
C THR A 85 -20.41 1.92 19.36
N LEU A 86 -20.23 2.64 18.25
CA LEU A 86 -19.01 3.33 17.88
C LEU A 86 -19.35 4.71 17.31
N ALA A 87 -18.40 5.64 17.33
CA ALA A 87 -18.56 6.95 16.71
C ALA A 87 -18.50 6.86 15.17
N ALA A 88 -17.61 6.02 14.64
CA ALA A 88 -17.50 5.74 13.21
C ALA A 88 -16.84 4.38 12.96
N ILE A 89 -17.00 3.87 11.73
CA ILE A 89 -16.30 2.71 11.19
C ILE A 89 -15.64 3.11 9.88
N GLY A 90 -14.45 2.56 9.61
CA GLY A 90 -13.78 2.63 8.32
C GLY A 90 -13.33 1.27 7.84
N VAL A 91 -13.41 1.03 6.53
CA VAL A 91 -12.95 -0.19 5.86
C VAL A 91 -11.86 0.16 4.86
N SER A 92 -10.72 -0.50 5.00
CA SER A 92 -9.61 -0.46 4.05
C SER A 92 -9.32 -1.87 3.55
N ALA A 93 -8.81 -2.00 2.33
CA ALA A 93 -8.37 -3.29 1.83
C ALA A 93 -7.18 -3.12 0.88
N MET A 94 -6.53 -4.26 0.54
CA MET A 94 -5.57 -4.28 -0.54
C MET A 94 -6.17 -3.61 -1.78
N MET A 95 -5.44 -2.66 -2.33
CA MET A 95 -5.89 -1.82 -3.44
C MET A 95 -6.01 -2.62 -4.74
N HIS A 96 -6.75 -2.12 -5.70
CA HIS A 96 -6.97 -2.70 -7.02
C HIS A 96 -7.83 -3.98 -7.02
N GLY A 97 -7.75 -4.76 -8.11
CA GLY A 97 -8.47 -6.01 -8.27
C GLY A 97 -9.78 -5.87 -9.04
N TYR A 98 -10.49 -6.99 -9.17
CA TYR A 98 -11.64 -7.09 -10.05
C TYR A 98 -12.73 -7.95 -9.41
N MET A 99 -13.83 -7.32 -9.01
CA MET A 99 -15.01 -7.96 -8.42
C MET A 99 -16.26 -7.50 -9.16
N PRO A 100 -16.65 -8.17 -10.25
CA PRO A 100 -17.86 -7.85 -11.01
C PRO A 100 -19.08 -8.58 -10.44
N PHE A 101 -20.21 -7.87 -10.36
CA PHE A 101 -21.49 -8.38 -9.86
C PHE A 101 -22.60 -8.19 -10.90
N ASN A 102 -23.56 -9.09 -10.91
CA ASN A 102 -24.77 -8.99 -11.74
C ASN A 102 -25.89 -8.20 -11.02
N LYS A 103 -27.02 -8.01 -11.70
CA LYS A 103 -28.23 -7.34 -11.13
C LYS A 103 -28.84 -8.03 -9.92
N LYS A 104 -28.49 -9.29 -9.65
CA LYS A 104 -28.91 -10.02 -8.45
C LYS A 104 -27.89 -9.92 -7.33
N GLU A 105 -26.86 -9.09 -7.50
CA GLU A 105 -25.76 -8.91 -6.54
C GLU A 105 -24.91 -10.16 -6.31
N GLU A 106 -24.91 -11.09 -7.27
CA GLU A 106 -24.07 -12.27 -7.30
C GLU A 106 -22.73 -11.96 -7.97
N ILE A 107 -21.62 -12.42 -7.38
CA ILE A 107 -20.30 -12.26 -8.00
C ILE A 107 -20.22 -13.15 -9.25
N LEU A 108 -19.80 -12.58 -10.37
CA LEU A 108 -19.83 -13.24 -11.68
C LEU A 108 -18.62 -14.15 -11.93
N VAL A 109 -17.48 -13.81 -11.36
CA VAL A 109 -16.23 -14.59 -11.43
C VAL A 109 -15.49 -14.48 -10.08
N PRO A 110 -14.57 -15.40 -9.75
CA PRO A 110 -13.75 -15.28 -8.55
C PRO A 110 -13.04 -13.92 -8.49
N PHE A 111 -12.90 -13.37 -7.29
CA PHE A 111 -12.15 -12.13 -7.06
C PHE A 111 -10.73 -12.25 -7.62
N ARG A 112 -10.36 -11.38 -8.56
CA ARG A 112 -8.99 -11.28 -9.11
C ARG A 112 -8.25 -10.23 -8.32
N THR A 113 -7.26 -10.64 -7.52
CA THR A 113 -6.48 -9.73 -6.67
C THR A 113 -5.44 -8.96 -7.48
N TRP A 114 -4.81 -7.96 -6.86
CA TRP A 114 -3.70 -7.17 -7.42
C TRP A 114 -2.49 -8.01 -7.92
N ARG A 115 -2.36 -9.26 -7.44
CA ARG A 115 -1.29 -10.18 -7.86
C ARG A 115 -1.47 -10.74 -9.26
N ASN A 116 -2.67 -10.62 -9.83
CA ASN A 116 -2.93 -11.06 -11.19
C ASN A 116 -2.43 -10.00 -12.18
N THR A 117 -1.45 -10.38 -12.99
CA THR A 117 -0.78 -9.52 -13.98
C THR A 117 -0.95 -10.01 -15.41
N ASN A 118 -1.93 -10.88 -15.65
CA ASN A 118 -2.25 -11.47 -16.96
C ASN A 118 -3.04 -10.52 -17.88
N THR A 119 -2.97 -9.21 -17.67
CA THR A 119 -3.73 -8.15 -18.34
C THR A 119 -2.88 -7.31 -19.31
N GLY A 120 -1.71 -7.81 -19.72
CA GLY A 120 -0.72 -7.02 -20.48
C GLY A 120 -1.25 -6.42 -21.78
N ARG A 121 -2.07 -7.17 -22.55
CA ARG A 121 -2.69 -6.66 -23.80
C ARG A 121 -3.65 -5.50 -23.52
N ALA A 122 -4.46 -5.63 -22.49
CA ALA A 122 -5.41 -4.61 -22.08
C ALA A 122 -4.70 -3.35 -21.56
N ALA A 123 -3.73 -3.52 -20.66
CA ALA A 123 -2.98 -2.41 -20.07
C ALA A 123 -2.23 -1.61 -21.15
N ALA A 124 -1.55 -2.27 -22.09
CA ALA A 124 -0.86 -1.60 -23.19
C ALA A 124 -1.82 -0.80 -24.08
N ALA A 125 -2.94 -1.42 -24.51
CA ALA A 125 -3.92 -0.75 -25.37
C ALA A 125 -4.60 0.44 -24.68
N LEU A 126 -4.92 0.31 -23.38
CA LEU A 126 -5.51 1.40 -22.60
C LEU A 126 -4.50 2.52 -22.32
N SER A 127 -3.24 2.21 -22.05
CA SER A 127 -2.21 3.21 -21.85
C SER A 127 -1.99 4.04 -23.12
N GLU A 128 -1.97 3.42 -24.29
CA GLU A 128 -1.90 4.12 -25.57
C GLU A 128 -3.15 5.00 -25.82
N LEU A 129 -4.36 4.44 -25.60
CA LEU A 129 -5.63 5.13 -25.83
C LEU A 129 -5.78 6.37 -24.93
N PHE A 130 -5.41 6.24 -23.65
CA PHE A 130 -5.60 7.30 -22.68
C PHE A 130 -4.42 8.28 -22.63
N VAL A 131 -3.27 7.92 -23.22
CA VAL A 131 -1.99 8.64 -23.04
C VAL A 131 -1.68 8.76 -21.55
N TYR A 132 -1.82 7.64 -20.83
CA TYR A 132 -1.70 7.55 -19.38
C TYR A 132 -1.21 6.16 -19.00
N ASN A 133 -0.34 6.03 -18.00
CA ASN A 133 0.10 4.70 -17.56
C ASN A 133 -1.06 3.94 -16.88
N ILE A 134 -1.48 2.83 -17.46
CA ILE A 134 -2.51 1.95 -16.91
C ILE A 134 -1.84 0.65 -16.47
N PRO A 135 -1.61 0.45 -15.16
CA PRO A 135 -0.95 -0.74 -14.64
C PRO A 135 -1.74 -2.02 -14.85
N LEU A 136 -1.01 -3.14 -14.92
CA LEU A 136 -1.58 -4.49 -15.14
C LEU A 136 -2.64 -4.86 -14.09
N ARG A 137 -2.45 -4.43 -12.85
CA ARG A 137 -3.27 -4.80 -11.69
C ARG A 137 -4.55 -3.98 -11.51
N TRP A 138 -4.73 -2.89 -12.27
CA TRP A 138 -5.90 -2.02 -12.15
C TRP A 138 -7.19 -2.69 -12.61
N SER A 139 -8.31 -2.30 -12.00
CA SER A 139 -9.64 -2.90 -12.31
C SER A 139 -10.01 -2.75 -13.77
N ILE A 140 -9.71 -1.59 -14.40
CA ILE A 140 -9.98 -1.35 -15.82
C ILE A 140 -9.15 -2.27 -16.73
N SER A 141 -7.93 -2.61 -16.35
CA SER A 141 -7.08 -3.55 -17.09
C SER A 141 -7.69 -4.96 -17.06
N HIS A 142 -8.22 -5.39 -15.93
CA HIS A 142 -8.91 -6.67 -15.81
C HIS A 142 -10.23 -6.69 -16.60
N LEU A 143 -11.01 -5.61 -16.53
CA LEU A 143 -12.25 -5.50 -17.29
C LEU A 143 -11.97 -5.57 -18.80
N TYR A 144 -11.01 -4.78 -19.29
CA TYR A 144 -10.71 -4.78 -20.71
C TYR A 144 -10.05 -6.08 -21.18
N GLN A 145 -9.24 -6.72 -20.34
CA GLN A 145 -8.69 -8.06 -20.65
C GLN A 145 -9.81 -9.10 -20.78
N ALA A 146 -10.80 -9.09 -19.88
CA ALA A 146 -11.96 -9.97 -19.98
C ALA A 146 -12.78 -9.72 -21.28
N ILE A 147 -12.89 -8.47 -21.71
CA ILE A 147 -13.49 -8.10 -23.00
C ILE A 147 -12.70 -8.67 -24.19
N LEU A 148 -11.36 -8.51 -24.16
CA LEU A 148 -10.47 -9.03 -25.21
C LEU A 148 -10.50 -10.56 -25.30
N ASP A 149 -10.65 -11.23 -24.17
CA ASP A 149 -10.73 -12.69 -24.08
C ASP A 149 -12.15 -13.22 -24.33
N ASN A 150 -13.14 -12.34 -24.57
CA ASN A 150 -14.55 -12.64 -24.76
C ASN A 150 -15.14 -13.48 -23.60
N GLU A 151 -14.78 -13.16 -22.37
CA GLU A 151 -15.33 -13.82 -21.19
C GLU A 151 -16.85 -13.54 -21.09
N SER A 152 -17.65 -14.59 -20.93
CA SER A 152 -19.12 -14.51 -21.01
C SER A 152 -19.76 -13.61 -19.95
N HIS A 153 -19.16 -13.53 -18.77
CA HIS A 153 -19.67 -12.75 -17.63
C HIS A 153 -19.73 -11.24 -17.92
N VAL A 154 -18.90 -10.74 -18.84
CA VAL A 154 -18.79 -9.28 -19.11
C VAL A 154 -20.14 -8.67 -19.49
N ASN A 155 -20.98 -9.41 -20.22
CA ASN A 155 -22.30 -8.93 -20.64
C ASN A 155 -23.31 -8.81 -19.49
N GLU A 156 -23.03 -9.46 -18.35
CA GLU A 156 -23.92 -9.51 -17.19
C GLU A 156 -23.52 -8.52 -16.09
N ILE A 157 -22.43 -7.76 -16.27
CA ILE A 157 -21.94 -6.82 -15.27
C ILE A 157 -22.97 -5.71 -15.05
N ASP A 158 -23.35 -5.51 -13.79
CA ASP A 158 -24.18 -4.40 -13.30
C ASP A 158 -23.41 -3.51 -12.31
N PHE A 159 -22.41 -4.07 -11.64
CA PHE A 159 -21.56 -3.35 -10.70
C PHE A 159 -20.16 -3.94 -10.67
N LEU A 160 -19.14 -3.09 -10.68
CA LEU A 160 -17.72 -3.44 -10.57
C LEU A 160 -17.11 -2.69 -9.42
N THR A 161 -16.40 -3.38 -8.51
CA THR A 161 -15.78 -2.74 -7.36
C THR A 161 -14.50 -3.45 -6.94
N THR A 162 -13.84 -2.89 -5.91
CA THR A 162 -12.68 -3.44 -5.20
C THR A 162 -13.12 -4.21 -3.96
N LEU A 163 -12.16 -4.83 -3.24
CA LEU A 163 -12.46 -5.52 -1.99
C LEU A 163 -12.96 -4.56 -0.90
N ALA A 164 -12.38 -3.36 -0.77
CA ALA A 164 -12.83 -2.36 0.20
C ALA A 164 -14.27 -1.90 -0.11
N GLY A 165 -14.54 -1.59 -1.37
CA GLY A 165 -15.88 -1.22 -1.82
C GLY A 165 -16.90 -2.33 -1.63
N TYR A 166 -16.53 -3.59 -1.89
CA TYR A 166 -17.40 -4.75 -1.66
C TYR A 166 -17.78 -4.90 -0.18
N VAL A 167 -16.81 -4.89 0.73
CA VAL A 167 -17.08 -5.02 2.18
C VAL A 167 -17.94 -3.86 2.67
N HIS A 168 -17.60 -2.63 2.26
CA HIS A 168 -18.36 -1.42 2.61
C HIS A 168 -19.82 -1.52 2.14
N TRP A 169 -20.03 -1.84 0.86
CA TRP A 169 -21.37 -2.02 0.31
C TRP A 169 -22.19 -3.06 1.10
N GLN A 170 -21.60 -4.18 1.43
CA GLN A 170 -22.26 -5.26 2.16
C GLN A 170 -22.66 -4.89 3.60
N ILE A 171 -21.99 -3.93 4.23
CA ILE A 171 -22.33 -3.49 5.60
C ILE A 171 -23.18 -2.23 5.64
N THR A 172 -23.21 -1.43 4.55
CA THR A 172 -23.94 -0.15 4.49
C THR A 172 -25.09 -0.14 3.49
N GLY A 173 -25.04 -0.98 2.46
CA GLY A 173 -25.94 -0.91 1.27
C GLY A 173 -25.49 0.11 0.22
N GLU A 174 -24.47 0.91 0.48
CA GLU A 174 -24.02 1.99 -0.41
C GLU A 174 -22.89 1.52 -1.35
N LYS A 175 -23.11 1.68 -2.66
CA LYS A 175 -22.16 1.33 -3.74
C LYS A 175 -21.22 2.51 -4.01
N VAL A 176 -20.32 2.79 -3.06
CA VAL A 176 -19.39 3.93 -3.10
C VAL A 176 -17.95 3.46 -2.91
N LEU A 177 -16.99 4.30 -3.27
CA LEU A 177 -15.57 4.05 -3.08
C LEU A 177 -14.86 5.37 -2.74
N GLY A 178 -13.88 5.31 -1.85
CA GLY A 178 -13.01 6.43 -1.58
C GLY A 178 -12.15 6.78 -2.78
N ILE A 179 -11.85 8.04 -2.97
CA ILE A 179 -11.14 8.55 -4.16
C ILE A 179 -9.74 7.92 -4.30
N GLY A 180 -9.07 7.61 -3.19
CA GLY A 180 -7.76 6.95 -3.19
C GLY A 180 -7.84 5.56 -3.82
N ASP A 181 -8.80 4.73 -3.41
CA ASP A 181 -8.99 3.39 -3.96
C ASP A 181 -9.58 3.44 -5.39
N ALA A 182 -10.51 4.37 -5.66
CA ALA A 182 -11.08 4.60 -6.98
C ALA A 182 -10.00 4.94 -8.03
N SER A 183 -8.95 5.66 -7.63
CA SER A 183 -7.82 6.00 -8.51
C SER A 183 -7.04 4.77 -8.99
N GLY A 184 -7.16 3.64 -8.30
CA GLY A 184 -6.62 2.34 -8.70
C GLY A 184 -7.57 1.50 -9.55
N MET A 185 -8.79 1.97 -9.80
CA MET A 185 -9.72 1.36 -10.75
C MET A 185 -9.60 1.99 -12.14
N LEU A 186 -9.63 3.32 -12.19
CA LEU A 186 -9.56 4.16 -13.40
C LEU A 186 -8.97 5.52 -13.01
N PRO A 187 -8.26 6.23 -13.92
CA PRO A 187 -7.71 7.55 -13.61
C PRO A 187 -8.74 8.55 -13.11
N ILE A 188 -8.37 9.29 -12.08
CA ILE A 188 -9.15 10.37 -11.48
C ILE A 188 -8.78 11.71 -12.11
N ASP A 189 -9.78 12.54 -12.38
CA ASP A 189 -9.60 13.96 -12.68
C ASP A 189 -9.47 14.75 -11.35
N PRO A 190 -8.30 15.35 -11.08
CA PRO A 190 -8.06 16.04 -9.81
C PRO A 190 -8.92 17.31 -9.63
N THR A 191 -9.53 17.82 -10.70
CA THR A 191 -10.39 19.00 -10.65
C THR A 191 -11.82 18.66 -10.19
N THR A 192 -12.33 17.53 -10.69
CA THR A 192 -13.69 17.07 -10.38
C THR A 192 -13.76 16.10 -9.22
N HIS A 193 -12.63 15.57 -8.78
CA HIS A 193 -12.52 14.50 -7.78
C HIS A 193 -13.36 13.27 -8.14
N ASN A 194 -13.42 12.96 -9.44
CA ASN A 194 -14.17 11.82 -9.97
C ASN A 194 -13.36 11.15 -11.08
N TYR A 195 -13.83 10.02 -11.57
CA TYR A 195 -13.23 9.38 -12.74
C TYR A 195 -13.13 10.37 -13.91
N SER A 196 -12.03 10.29 -14.66
CA SER A 196 -11.83 11.13 -15.84
C SER A 196 -12.92 10.89 -16.88
N ALA A 197 -13.81 11.86 -17.06
CA ALA A 197 -14.91 11.77 -18.02
C ALA A 197 -14.41 11.57 -19.46
N GLU A 198 -13.25 12.13 -19.82
CA GLU A 198 -12.60 11.92 -21.11
C GLU A 198 -12.23 10.46 -21.31
N MET A 199 -11.61 9.82 -20.31
CA MET A 199 -11.16 8.43 -20.39
C MET A 199 -12.33 7.45 -20.36
N VAL A 200 -13.37 7.75 -19.57
CA VAL A 200 -14.64 7.01 -19.61
C VAL A 200 -15.23 7.04 -21.01
N ALA A 201 -15.36 8.21 -21.63
CA ALA A 201 -15.89 8.34 -22.99
C ALA A 201 -15.04 7.62 -24.05
N LYS A 202 -13.70 7.68 -23.93
CA LYS A 202 -12.78 6.94 -24.80
C LYS A 202 -12.95 5.43 -24.67
N PHE A 203 -13.10 4.92 -23.45
CA PHE A 203 -13.34 3.52 -23.19
C PHE A 203 -14.69 3.05 -23.76
N ASP A 204 -15.77 3.78 -23.48
CA ASP A 204 -17.10 3.46 -24.03
C ASP A 204 -17.10 3.43 -25.57
N LYS A 205 -16.39 4.36 -26.20
CA LYS A 205 -16.20 4.36 -27.66
C LYS A 205 -15.40 3.14 -28.13
N LEU A 206 -14.36 2.72 -27.40
CA LEU A 206 -13.54 1.55 -27.73
C LEU A 206 -14.38 0.27 -27.73
N ILE A 207 -15.27 0.10 -26.73
CA ILE A 207 -16.08 -1.11 -26.57
C ILE A 207 -17.44 -1.06 -27.29
N ALA A 208 -17.84 0.08 -27.89
CA ALA A 208 -19.11 0.25 -28.56
C ALA A 208 -19.46 -0.86 -29.59
N PRO A 209 -18.50 -1.44 -30.35
CA PRO A 209 -18.80 -2.55 -31.26
C PRO A 209 -19.23 -3.86 -30.58
N LYS A 210 -19.05 -3.98 -29.25
CA LYS A 210 -19.47 -5.15 -28.47
C LYS A 210 -20.93 -5.10 -28.05
N GLU A 211 -21.58 -3.93 -28.15
CA GLU A 211 -23.02 -3.72 -27.87
C GLU A 211 -23.45 -4.19 -26.47
N TYR A 212 -22.62 -3.95 -25.45
CA TYR A 212 -22.97 -4.26 -24.05
C TYR A 212 -24.14 -3.41 -23.57
N ASN A 213 -24.95 -3.96 -22.64
CA ASN A 213 -26.11 -3.28 -22.04
C ASN A 213 -25.76 -2.25 -20.96
N TRP A 214 -24.48 -1.94 -20.78
CA TRP A 214 -23.96 -1.02 -19.79
C TRP A 214 -22.90 -0.10 -20.43
N LYS A 215 -22.70 1.06 -19.83
CA LYS A 215 -21.56 1.93 -20.04
C LYS A 215 -20.64 1.89 -18.82
N LEU A 216 -19.39 2.31 -18.97
CA LEU A 216 -18.43 2.23 -17.89
C LEU A 216 -18.90 2.97 -16.63
N GLU A 217 -19.45 4.18 -16.76
CA GLU A 217 -19.95 4.96 -15.62
C GLU A 217 -21.10 4.29 -14.87
N ASP A 218 -21.92 3.47 -15.55
CA ASP A 218 -23.09 2.81 -14.95
C ASP A 218 -22.69 1.70 -13.98
N ILE A 219 -21.52 1.08 -14.21
CA ILE A 219 -21.04 -0.06 -13.44
C ILE A 219 -19.99 0.28 -12.39
N LEU A 220 -19.43 1.50 -12.41
CA LEU A 220 -18.42 1.94 -11.43
C LEU A 220 -19.08 2.44 -10.14
N PRO A 221 -18.39 2.31 -8.96
CA PRO A 221 -18.86 2.90 -7.72
C PRO A 221 -18.83 4.43 -7.79
N LYS A 222 -19.72 5.08 -7.05
CA LYS A 222 -19.65 6.53 -6.84
C LYS A 222 -18.41 6.87 -6.05
N VAL A 223 -17.62 7.84 -6.50
CA VAL A 223 -16.41 8.31 -5.83
C VAL A 223 -16.76 9.30 -4.72
N LEU A 224 -16.12 9.13 -3.56
CA LEU A 224 -16.23 10.04 -2.41
C LEU A 224 -14.84 10.42 -1.90
N SER A 225 -14.67 11.67 -1.49
CA SER A 225 -13.46 12.14 -0.82
C SER A 225 -13.52 11.89 0.69
N ALA A 226 -12.36 11.85 1.35
CA ALA A 226 -12.27 11.79 2.81
C ALA A 226 -13.12 12.89 3.48
N GLY A 227 -13.82 12.52 4.55
CA GLY A 227 -14.74 13.41 5.27
C GLY A 227 -16.17 13.46 4.73
N GLU A 228 -16.43 12.89 3.55
CA GLU A 228 -17.80 12.72 3.06
C GLU A 228 -18.50 11.52 3.73
N LYS A 229 -19.82 11.57 3.81
CA LYS A 229 -20.62 10.48 4.40
C LYS A 229 -20.82 9.36 3.38
N ALA A 230 -20.41 8.15 3.74
CA ALA A 230 -20.52 6.98 2.89
C ALA A 230 -21.60 5.97 3.36
N GLY A 231 -22.58 6.44 4.11
CA GLY A 231 -23.66 5.63 4.66
C GLY A 231 -23.50 5.34 6.14
N VAL A 232 -24.32 4.42 6.62
CA VAL A 232 -24.33 3.96 8.01
C VAL A 232 -24.37 2.42 8.07
N LEU A 233 -23.83 1.85 9.12
CA LEU A 233 -23.93 0.41 9.39
C LEU A 233 -25.40 -0.01 9.48
N THR A 234 -25.84 -0.89 8.59
CA THR A 234 -27.22 -1.42 8.58
C THR A 234 -27.43 -2.49 9.64
N PRO A 235 -28.67 -2.86 9.99
CA PRO A 235 -28.93 -3.99 10.89
C PRO A 235 -28.37 -5.31 10.35
N GLU A 236 -28.43 -5.53 9.05
CA GLU A 236 -27.87 -6.70 8.36
C GLU A 236 -26.34 -6.65 8.38
N GLY A 237 -25.75 -5.48 8.10
CA GLY A 237 -24.30 -5.25 8.13
C GLY A 237 -23.72 -5.45 9.52
N SER A 238 -24.44 -5.01 10.57
CA SER A 238 -23.99 -5.20 11.96
C SER A 238 -23.92 -6.68 12.33
N LYS A 239 -24.93 -7.48 11.94
CA LYS A 239 -24.94 -8.94 12.16
C LYS A 239 -23.87 -9.65 11.33
N LYS A 240 -23.58 -9.13 10.13
CA LYS A 240 -22.58 -9.68 9.22
C LYS A 240 -21.15 -9.46 9.74
N LEU A 241 -20.92 -8.31 10.40
CA LEU A 241 -19.64 -8.00 11.01
C LEU A 241 -19.48 -8.63 12.40
N ASP A 242 -20.51 -8.53 13.25
CA ASP A 242 -20.52 -9.05 14.61
C ASP A 242 -21.52 -10.19 14.78
N ALA A 243 -21.04 -11.43 14.65
CA ALA A 243 -21.85 -12.62 14.84
C ALA A 243 -22.41 -12.77 16.27
N SER A 244 -21.86 -12.04 17.28
CA SER A 244 -22.37 -12.05 18.65
C SER A 244 -23.63 -11.20 18.83
N GLY A 245 -23.89 -10.25 17.91
CA GLY A 245 -25.04 -9.37 17.93
C GLY A 245 -24.99 -8.22 18.93
N HIS A 246 -23.82 -7.91 19.53
CA HIS A 246 -23.68 -6.77 20.45
C HIS A 246 -23.56 -5.43 19.71
N LEU A 247 -22.93 -5.41 18.54
CA LEU A 247 -22.74 -4.20 17.74
C LEU A 247 -24.07 -3.70 17.19
N LYS A 248 -24.39 -2.44 17.45
CA LYS A 248 -25.65 -1.81 17.02
C LYS A 248 -25.50 -1.18 15.62
N ALA A 249 -26.59 -1.19 14.87
CA ALA A 249 -26.69 -0.46 13.60
C ALA A 249 -26.75 1.08 13.82
N GLY A 250 -26.62 1.82 12.71
CA GLY A 250 -26.72 3.29 12.69
C GLY A 250 -25.39 4.02 12.89
N ILE A 251 -24.28 3.31 12.99
CA ILE A 251 -22.93 3.88 13.11
C ILE A 251 -22.51 4.48 11.76
N PRO A 252 -22.04 5.74 11.70
CA PRO A 252 -21.51 6.32 10.46
C PRO A 252 -20.32 5.53 9.93
N VAL A 253 -20.25 5.39 8.60
CA VAL A 253 -19.10 4.75 7.93
C VAL A 253 -18.45 5.77 6.98
N CYS A 254 -17.11 5.90 7.05
CA CYS A 254 -16.36 6.75 6.13
C CYS A 254 -16.18 6.06 4.77
N PRO A 255 -15.79 6.80 3.71
CA PRO A 255 -15.50 6.21 2.40
C PRO A 255 -14.47 5.08 2.54
N PRO A 256 -14.73 3.90 1.92
CA PRO A 256 -13.79 2.79 1.96
C PRO A 256 -12.56 3.09 1.09
N GLU A 257 -11.37 2.74 1.56
CA GLU A 257 -10.11 3.13 0.91
C GLU A 257 -9.18 1.94 0.66
N GLY A 258 -8.24 2.13 -0.26
CA GLY A 258 -7.13 1.22 -0.48
C GLY A 258 -6.06 1.34 0.61
N ASP A 259 -5.32 0.24 0.83
CA ASP A 259 -4.23 0.16 1.82
C ASP A 259 -3.10 1.18 1.57
N ALA A 260 -2.85 1.54 0.31
CA ALA A 260 -1.87 2.56 -0.04
C ALA A 260 -2.29 3.95 0.50
N GLY A 261 -3.54 4.38 0.26
CA GLY A 261 -4.05 5.66 0.74
C GLY A 261 -4.12 5.73 2.26
N THR A 262 -4.59 4.67 2.92
CA THR A 262 -4.64 4.61 4.39
C THR A 262 -3.24 4.53 5.01
N GLY A 263 -2.28 3.91 4.33
CA GLY A 263 -0.87 3.95 4.70
C GLY A 263 -0.28 5.37 4.66
N MET A 264 -0.66 6.20 3.68
CA MET A 264 -0.28 7.61 3.63
C MET A 264 -0.87 8.40 4.80
N VAL A 265 -2.12 8.14 5.17
CA VAL A 265 -2.76 8.76 6.35
C VAL A 265 -2.03 8.37 7.63
N ALA A 266 -1.73 7.08 7.81
CA ALA A 266 -1.04 6.54 8.99
C ALA A 266 0.41 7.05 9.13
N THR A 267 1.00 7.58 8.07
CA THR A 267 2.36 8.13 8.05
C THR A 267 2.40 9.65 7.89
N ASN A 268 1.25 10.31 8.01
CA ASN A 268 1.12 11.76 7.81
C ASN A 268 1.74 12.25 6.49
N ALA A 269 1.47 11.53 5.40
CA ALA A 269 2.07 11.76 4.09
C ALA A 269 1.03 12.10 3.01
N VAL A 270 -0.01 12.89 3.37
CA VAL A 270 -1.09 13.29 2.46
C VAL A 270 -0.94 14.72 1.93
N LYS A 271 -0.09 15.53 2.55
CA LYS A 271 0.16 16.90 2.15
C LYS A 271 1.05 16.98 0.91
N GLN A 272 0.80 17.94 0.04
CA GLN A 272 1.71 18.21 -1.10
C GLN A 272 3.15 18.36 -0.62
N ARG A 273 4.09 17.85 -1.41
CA ARG A 273 5.53 17.81 -1.11
C ARG A 273 5.90 16.91 0.07
N THR A 274 5.01 16.01 0.46
CA THR A 274 5.34 14.92 1.38
C THR A 274 5.19 13.58 0.68
N GLY A 275 5.70 12.53 1.31
CA GLY A 275 5.52 11.18 0.81
C GLY A 275 5.82 10.14 1.87
N ASN A 276 5.56 8.89 1.53
CA ASN A 276 6.00 7.77 2.33
C ASN A 276 6.74 6.72 1.49
N VAL A 277 7.53 5.92 2.15
CA VAL A 277 8.18 4.74 1.59
C VAL A 277 7.89 3.54 2.48
N SER A 278 7.26 2.54 1.89
CA SER A 278 7.14 1.20 2.48
C SER A 278 8.30 0.33 1.98
N ALA A 279 9.07 -0.28 2.89
CA ALA A 279 10.17 -1.17 2.54
C ALA A 279 10.12 -2.46 3.36
N GLY A 280 9.54 -3.48 2.75
CA GLY A 280 9.38 -4.84 3.28
C GLY A 280 9.88 -5.87 2.27
N THR A 281 9.10 -6.89 1.96
CA THR A 281 9.37 -7.87 0.89
C THR A 281 9.50 -7.18 -0.47
N SER A 282 8.57 -6.29 -0.78
CA SER A 282 8.61 -5.31 -1.86
C SER A 282 8.82 -3.91 -1.30
N SER A 283 9.03 -2.93 -2.16
CA SER A 283 9.06 -1.53 -1.74
C SER A 283 8.23 -0.66 -2.68
N PHE A 284 7.69 0.42 -2.13
CA PHE A 284 7.08 1.47 -2.94
C PHE A 284 7.28 2.83 -2.27
N SER A 285 7.36 3.86 -3.09
CA SER A 285 7.28 5.25 -2.67
C SER A 285 6.00 5.88 -3.20
N MET A 286 5.38 6.73 -2.41
CA MET A 286 4.21 7.51 -2.77
C MET A 286 4.51 8.98 -2.47
N ILE A 287 4.58 9.80 -3.50
CA ILE A 287 4.93 11.22 -3.39
C ILE A 287 3.73 12.07 -3.81
N VAL A 288 3.26 12.94 -2.91
CA VAL A 288 2.15 13.86 -3.18
C VAL A 288 2.64 15.04 -4.00
N LEU A 289 2.07 15.18 -5.19
CA LEU A 289 2.50 16.13 -6.21
C LEU A 289 1.80 17.48 -6.06
N GLU A 290 2.51 18.57 -6.46
CA GLU A 290 1.92 19.90 -6.60
C GLU A 290 1.30 20.13 -7.99
N LYS A 291 1.64 19.29 -8.97
CA LYS A 291 1.19 19.36 -10.37
C LYS A 291 1.26 17.99 -11.03
N GLU A 292 0.57 17.84 -12.13
CA GLU A 292 0.68 16.67 -12.99
C GLU A 292 2.11 16.49 -13.53
N LEU A 293 2.47 15.24 -13.85
CA LEU A 293 3.72 14.93 -14.55
C LEU A 293 3.65 15.43 -16.00
N SER A 294 4.79 15.76 -16.58
CA SER A 294 4.88 16.31 -17.95
C SER A 294 4.45 15.33 -19.05
N LYS A 295 4.52 14.02 -18.74
CA LYS A 295 4.14 12.91 -19.61
C LYS A 295 3.85 11.66 -18.77
N PRO A 296 3.17 10.65 -19.31
CA PRO A 296 3.09 9.35 -18.66
C PRO A 296 4.46 8.66 -18.64
N TYR A 297 4.75 7.97 -17.54
CA TYR A 297 5.91 7.11 -17.36
C TYR A 297 5.43 5.70 -17.00
N GLU A 298 5.90 4.71 -17.72
CA GLU A 298 5.52 3.31 -17.50
C GLU A 298 5.87 2.79 -16.09
N MET A 299 6.90 3.38 -15.47
CA MET A 299 7.39 3.01 -14.15
C MET A 299 6.71 3.77 -13.00
N ILE A 300 5.78 4.69 -13.29
CA ILE A 300 5.10 5.52 -12.31
C ILE A 300 3.60 5.35 -12.44
N ASP A 301 2.98 4.87 -11.38
CA ASP A 301 1.54 4.80 -11.29
C ASP A 301 1.01 6.10 -10.68
N MET A 302 0.04 6.71 -11.33
CA MET A 302 -0.62 7.90 -10.82
C MET A 302 -1.89 7.51 -10.08
N VAL A 303 -1.89 7.73 -8.77
CA VAL A 303 -3.04 7.51 -7.87
C VAL A 303 -3.35 8.80 -7.12
N THR A 304 -4.25 8.75 -6.13
CA THR A 304 -4.57 9.92 -5.29
C THR A 304 -4.48 9.58 -3.80
N THR A 305 -4.31 10.63 -2.99
CA THR A 305 -4.58 10.57 -1.55
C THR A 305 -6.09 10.41 -1.30
N PRO A 306 -6.53 10.03 -0.09
CA PRO A 306 -7.96 9.97 0.25
C PRO A 306 -8.72 11.29 0.14
N ASP A 307 -8.05 12.43 0.06
CA ASP A 307 -8.65 13.75 -0.19
C ASP A 307 -8.51 14.22 -1.65
N GLY A 308 -7.96 13.39 -2.54
CA GLY A 308 -7.92 13.62 -3.98
C GLY A 308 -6.67 14.32 -4.52
N SER A 309 -5.66 14.56 -3.69
CA SER A 309 -4.37 15.09 -4.17
C SER A 309 -3.63 14.05 -5.01
N LEU A 310 -3.00 14.48 -6.11
CA LEU A 310 -2.25 13.59 -7.00
C LEU A 310 -1.05 12.97 -6.30
N VAL A 311 -0.83 11.69 -6.53
CA VAL A 311 0.28 10.92 -5.99
C VAL A 311 1.00 10.17 -7.11
N ALA A 312 2.31 10.33 -7.19
CA ALA A 312 3.17 9.48 -8.01
C ALA A 312 3.66 8.30 -7.16
N MET A 313 3.35 7.08 -7.59
CA MET A 313 3.79 5.85 -6.94
C MET A 313 4.81 5.14 -7.81
N VAL A 314 5.98 4.85 -7.23
CA VAL A 314 6.98 3.93 -7.78
C VAL A 314 6.89 2.64 -7.01
N HIS A 315 6.61 1.52 -7.66
CA HIS A 315 6.49 0.21 -7.03
C HIS A 315 7.60 -0.73 -7.53
N CYS A 316 8.30 -1.38 -6.59
CA CYS A 316 9.35 -2.35 -6.86
C CYS A 316 8.97 -3.70 -6.23
N ASN A 317 9.06 -4.77 -7.01
CA ASN A 317 8.70 -6.11 -6.54
C ASN A 317 9.70 -6.67 -5.52
N ASN A 318 10.94 -6.20 -5.57
CA ASN A 318 12.06 -6.76 -4.81
C ASN A 318 12.65 -5.73 -3.85
N CYS A 319 12.72 -6.06 -2.55
CA CYS A 319 13.35 -5.21 -1.55
C CYS A 319 14.18 -6.04 -0.56
N THR A 320 13.64 -6.43 0.62
CA THR A 320 14.46 -7.06 1.66
C THR A 320 14.53 -8.59 1.62
N SER A 321 13.85 -9.26 0.68
CA SER A 321 13.76 -10.74 0.68
C SER A 321 15.12 -11.41 0.53
N ASP A 322 15.94 -10.96 -0.42
CA ASP A 322 17.31 -11.48 -0.62
C ASP A 322 18.23 -11.10 0.54
N LEU A 323 18.16 -9.85 1.03
CA LEU A 323 18.88 -9.42 2.23
C LEU A 323 18.57 -10.31 3.45
N ASN A 324 17.29 -10.67 3.64
CA ASN A 324 16.88 -11.57 4.73
C ASN A 324 17.48 -12.98 4.57
N ALA A 325 17.59 -13.49 3.33
CA ALA A 325 18.24 -14.77 3.07
C ALA A 325 19.72 -14.75 3.50
N TRP A 326 20.45 -13.68 3.20
CA TRP A 326 21.83 -13.49 3.65
C TRP A 326 21.93 -13.36 5.18
N VAL A 327 21.03 -12.63 5.82
CA VAL A 327 20.99 -12.54 7.30
C VAL A 327 20.74 -13.91 7.93
N ASN A 328 19.85 -14.73 7.34
CA ASN A 328 19.62 -16.10 7.80
C ASN A 328 20.86 -16.98 7.66
N LEU A 329 21.69 -16.79 6.63
CA LEU A 329 22.96 -17.52 6.50
C LEU A 329 23.90 -17.21 7.68
N PHE A 330 23.97 -15.94 8.15
CA PHE A 330 24.74 -15.57 9.34
C PHE A 330 24.14 -16.16 10.62
N LYS A 331 22.81 -16.27 10.71
CA LYS A 331 22.13 -16.98 11.80
C LYS A 331 22.56 -18.44 11.85
N GLU A 332 22.51 -19.18 10.72
CA GLU A 332 22.92 -20.57 10.62
C GLU A 332 24.39 -20.75 11.03
N TYR A 333 25.25 -19.79 10.68
CA TYR A 333 26.65 -19.81 11.10
C TYR A 333 26.80 -19.64 12.63
N GLN A 334 26.03 -18.77 13.27
CA GLN A 334 26.03 -18.66 14.74
C GLN A 334 25.52 -19.96 15.40
N GLU A 335 24.47 -20.57 14.88
CA GLU A 335 23.95 -21.86 15.35
C GLU A 335 25.01 -22.95 15.26
N LEU A 336 25.76 -23.03 14.14
CA LEU A 336 26.86 -23.95 13.94
C LEU A 336 27.97 -23.78 15.02
N LEU A 337 28.24 -22.56 15.44
CA LEU A 337 29.21 -22.25 16.49
C LEU A 337 28.67 -22.46 17.91
N GLY A 338 27.41 -22.86 18.09
CA GLY A 338 26.75 -23.01 19.39
C GLY A 338 26.50 -21.68 20.11
N ILE A 339 26.46 -20.55 19.38
CA ILE A 339 26.18 -19.23 19.93
C ILE A 339 24.65 -19.04 19.99
N PRO A 340 24.06 -18.58 21.12
CA PRO A 340 22.64 -18.27 21.20
C PRO A 340 22.23 -17.28 20.11
N VAL A 341 21.08 -17.52 19.47
CA VAL A 341 20.55 -16.69 18.38
C VAL A 341 19.51 -15.72 18.91
N ASP A 342 19.75 -14.44 18.66
CA ASP A 342 18.78 -13.36 18.77
C ASP A 342 18.73 -12.65 17.41
N MET A 343 17.59 -12.75 16.71
CA MET A 343 17.46 -12.18 15.38
C MET A 343 17.53 -10.64 15.37
N ASP A 344 17.00 -9.98 16.39
CA ASP A 344 17.07 -8.51 16.47
C ASP A 344 18.51 -8.04 16.69
N GLU A 345 19.30 -8.78 17.48
CA GLU A 345 20.73 -8.52 17.66
C GLU A 345 21.51 -8.75 16.36
N ILE A 346 21.22 -9.83 15.63
CA ILE A 346 21.87 -10.14 14.33
C ILE A 346 21.59 -9.02 13.34
N TYR A 347 20.32 -8.65 13.13
CA TYR A 347 19.97 -7.53 12.24
C TYR A 347 20.66 -6.24 12.68
N SER A 348 20.59 -5.91 13.96
CA SER A 348 21.22 -4.70 14.48
C SER A 348 22.72 -4.65 14.21
N LYS A 349 23.46 -5.73 14.47
CA LYS A 349 24.90 -5.79 14.24
C LYS A 349 25.26 -5.72 12.76
N LEU A 350 24.57 -6.51 11.91
CA LEU A 350 24.84 -6.57 10.48
C LEU A 350 24.48 -5.26 9.77
N TYR A 351 23.39 -4.63 10.16
CA TYR A 351 22.99 -3.35 9.59
C TYR A 351 23.91 -2.21 10.02
N ASN A 352 24.31 -2.16 11.29
CA ASN A 352 25.22 -1.11 11.76
C ASN A 352 26.63 -1.26 11.20
N ILE A 353 27.18 -2.49 11.04
CA ILE A 353 28.50 -2.68 10.42
C ILE A 353 28.51 -2.19 8.96
N ALA A 354 27.40 -2.32 8.24
CA ALA A 354 27.27 -1.81 6.88
C ALA A 354 27.56 -0.30 6.75
N LEU A 355 27.22 0.49 7.79
CA LEU A 355 27.47 1.92 7.78
C LEU A 355 28.96 2.30 7.90
N THR A 356 29.82 1.35 8.23
CA THR A 356 31.29 1.53 8.30
C THR A 356 32.00 1.15 7.00
N GLY A 357 31.26 0.59 6.03
CA GLY A 357 31.79 0.26 4.71
C GLY A 357 32.05 1.47 3.84
N ASP A 358 32.75 1.27 2.71
CA ASP A 358 32.95 2.30 1.71
C ASP A 358 31.59 2.78 1.17
N THR A 359 31.42 4.06 0.91
CA THR A 359 30.12 4.65 0.52
C THR A 359 29.60 4.19 -0.84
N ASP A 360 30.50 3.66 -1.70
CA ASP A 360 30.21 3.02 -2.98
C ASP A 360 30.18 1.49 -2.91
N CYS A 361 30.10 0.92 -1.70
CA CYS A 361 30.19 -0.51 -1.43
C CYS A 361 31.52 -1.17 -1.83
N GLY A 362 32.58 -0.42 -2.06
CA GLY A 362 33.89 -0.93 -2.43
C GLY A 362 33.92 -1.65 -3.77
N GLY A 363 33.00 -1.33 -4.70
CA GLY A 363 32.86 -1.93 -6.02
C GLY A 363 31.94 -3.15 -6.08
N LEU A 364 31.45 -3.65 -4.95
CA LEU A 364 30.54 -4.79 -4.89
C LEU A 364 29.16 -4.46 -5.45
N LEU A 365 28.51 -5.40 -6.12
CA LEU A 365 27.14 -5.29 -6.63
C LEU A 365 26.28 -6.46 -6.16
N SER A 366 25.00 -6.20 -5.93
CA SER A 366 23.98 -7.22 -5.69
C SER A 366 22.70 -6.87 -6.47
N TYR A 367 22.14 -7.86 -7.12
CA TYR A 367 20.83 -7.85 -7.76
C TYR A 367 19.92 -8.73 -6.91
N ASN A 368 19.00 -8.12 -6.18
CA ASN A 368 18.14 -8.79 -5.21
C ASN A 368 16.83 -9.33 -5.82
N TYR A 369 16.83 -9.63 -7.12
CA TYR A 369 15.64 -9.99 -7.88
C TYR A 369 15.20 -11.44 -7.61
N ILE A 370 14.25 -11.59 -6.70
CA ILE A 370 13.55 -12.87 -6.47
C ILE A 370 12.48 -13.09 -7.56
N SER A 371 11.97 -12.01 -8.14
CA SER A 371 10.97 -12.00 -9.21
C SER A 371 11.29 -10.92 -10.22
N GLY A 372 10.54 -10.88 -11.32
CA GLY A 372 10.63 -9.80 -12.30
C GLY A 372 10.49 -8.40 -11.68
N GLU A 373 11.11 -7.40 -12.35
CA GLU A 373 11.17 -6.03 -11.84
C GLU A 373 10.79 -5.03 -12.95
N PRO A 374 9.55 -4.52 -12.92
CA PRO A 374 9.05 -3.62 -13.97
C PRO A 374 9.89 -2.36 -14.15
N VAL A 375 10.40 -1.77 -13.06
CA VAL A 375 11.21 -0.53 -13.11
C VAL A 375 12.48 -0.70 -13.93
N THR A 376 13.05 -1.90 -14.00
CA THR A 376 14.22 -2.20 -14.81
C THR A 376 13.90 -3.03 -16.06
N GLY A 377 12.61 -3.26 -16.35
CA GLY A 377 12.15 -3.96 -17.55
C GLY A 377 12.41 -5.47 -17.56
N LEU A 378 12.68 -6.08 -16.41
CA LEU A 378 12.97 -7.52 -16.28
C LEU A 378 11.69 -8.29 -15.96
N ALA A 379 11.33 -9.24 -16.83
CA ALA A 379 10.14 -10.09 -16.66
C ALA A 379 10.31 -11.19 -15.60
N ASP A 380 11.53 -11.57 -15.29
CA ASP A 380 11.89 -12.59 -14.30
C ASP A 380 13.11 -12.13 -13.50
N GLY A 381 13.47 -12.80 -12.41
CA GLY A 381 14.58 -12.42 -11.56
C GLY A 381 15.43 -13.61 -11.13
N ARG A 382 16.69 -13.32 -10.82
CA ARG A 382 17.63 -14.27 -10.22
C ARG A 382 18.58 -13.53 -9.29
N PRO A 383 18.53 -13.74 -7.96
CA PRO A 383 19.42 -13.07 -7.03
C PRO A 383 20.89 -13.33 -7.37
N LEU A 384 21.67 -12.26 -7.50
CA LEU A 384 23.08 -12.35 -7.84
C LEU A 384 23.92 -11.47 -6.91
N PHE A 385 25.07 -11.98 -6.48
CA PHE A 385 26.14 -11.20 -5.89
C PHE A 385 27.34 -11.18 -6.84
N VAL A 386 27.78 -9.99 -7.25
CA VAL A 386 28.81 -9.80 -8.27
C VAL A 386 29.99 -9.02 -7.69
N ARG A 387 31.20 -9.52 -7.91
CA ARG A 387 32.44 -8.82 -7.55
C ARG A 387 33.55 -9.10 -8.53
N SER A 388 34.46 -8.15 -8.66
CA SER A 388 35.72 -8.31 -9.38
C SER A 388 36.87 -8.69 -8.42
N ALA A 389 38.02 -9.03 -8.96
CA ALA A 389 39.19 -9.40 -8.16
C ALA A 389 39.74 -8.22 -7.33
N ASN A 390 39.49 -6.99 -7.75
CA ASN A 390 40.02 -5.77 -7.15
C ASN A 390 39.04 -5.10 -6.18
N ASP A 391 37.81 -5.61 -6.07
CA ASP A 391 36.80 -5.04 -5.19
C ASP A 391 37.13 -5.28 -3.69
N LYS A 392 36.76 -4.35 -2.85
CA LYS A 392 37.03 -4.45 -1.40
C LYS A 392 36.01 -5.36 -0.73
N PHE A 393 36.22 -6.66 -0.81
CA PHE A 393 35.34 -7.65 -0.23
C PHE A 393 35.58 -7.82 1.28
N ASN A 394 34.73 -7.26 2.10
CA ASN A 394 34.68 -7.40 3.55
C ASN A 394 33.21 -7.35 4.03
N LEU A 395 32.97 -7.69 5.30
CA LEU A 395 31.61 -7.77 5.84
C LEU A 395 30.83 -6.44 5.77
N ALA A 396 31.51 -5.32 6.02
CA ALA A 396 30.88 -4.00 6.00
C ALA A 396 30.39 -3.63 4.59
N ASN A 397 31.24 -3.78 3.57
CA ASN A 397 30.88 -3.53 2.18
C ASN A 397 29.85 -4.53 1.67
N PHE A 398 29.98 -5.81 2.03
CA PHE A 398 29.02 -6.85 1.69
C PHE A 398 27.61 -6.49 2.19
N MET A 399 27.47 -6.18 3.47
CA MET A 399 26.17 -5.81 4.04
C MET A 399 25.63 -4.49 3.49
N ARG A 400 26.50 -3.51 3.24
CA ARG A 400 26.10 -2.23 2.61
C ARG A 400 25.56 -2.45 1.21
N THR A 401 26.18 -3.33 0.41
CA THR A 401 25.73 -3.69 -0.94
C THR A 401 24.31 -4.27 -0.93
N HIS A 402 24.00 -5.17 -0.02
CA HIS A 402 22.66 -5.74 0.10
C HIS A 402 21.61 -4.74 0.60
N LEU A 403 21.99 -3.83 1.50
CA LEU A 403 21.12 -2.71 1.90
C LEU A 403 20.89 -1.74 0.73
N TYR A 404 21.91 -1.44 -0.07
CA TYR A 404 21.77 -0.58 -1.25
C TYR A 404 20.90 -1.25 -2.32
N ALA A 405 21.09 -2.55 -2.58
CA ALA A 405 20.26 -3.30 -3.50
C ALA A 405 18.78 -3.26 -3.13
N SER A 406 18.47 -3.32 -1.82
CA SER A 406 17.07 -3.29 -1.33
C SER A 406 16.30 -2.03 -1.74
N VAL A 407 16.98 -0.91 -1.99
CA VAL A 407 16.35 0.37 -2.39
C VAL A 407 16.88 0.93 -3.71
N GLY A 408 17.79 0.21 -4.38
CA GLY A 408 18.42 0.66 -5.62
C GLY A 408 17.43 0.87 -6.77
N VAL A 409 16.51 -0.08 -6.94
CA VAL A 409 15.47 0.02 -7.96
C VAL A 409 14.48 1.14 -7.65
N LEU A 410 14.11 1.29 -6.36
CA LEU A 410 13.25 2.39 -5.92
C LEU A 410 13.90 3.75 -6.23
N LYS A 411 15.23 3.88 -6.06
CA LYS A 411 15.96 5.07 -6.49
C LYS A 411 15.84 5.31 -7.99
N ILE A 412 16.01 4.29 -8.81
CA ILE A 412 15.92 4.42 -10.29
C ILE A 412 14.57 5.03 -10.70
N GLY A 413 13.48 4.52 -10.13
CA GLY A 413 12.14 5.06 -10.38
C GLY A 413 11.95 6.49 -9.84
N ASN A 414 12.43 6.77 -8.62
CA ASN A 414 12.31 8.10 -8.02
C ASN A 414 13.21 9.15 -8.70
N ASP A 415 14.30 8.75 -9.35
CA ASP A 415 15.13 9.67 -10.12
C ASP A 415 14.35 10.35 -11.26
N ILE A 416 13.33 9.69 -11.80
CA ILE A 416 12.41 10.30 -12.76
C ILE A 416 11.70 11.50 -12.10
N LEU A 417 11.13 11.31 -10.92
CA LEU A 417 10.41 12.37 -10.21
C LEU A 417 11.33 13.53 -9.83
N PHE A 418 12.50 13.24 -9.25
CA PHE A 418 13.37 14.27 -8.70
C PHE A 418 14.29 14.90 -9.74
N ASN A 419 14.80 14.11 -10.70
CA ASN A 419 15.79 14.57 -11.67
C ASN A 419 15.19 15.01 -13.01
N GLU A 420 14.12 14.36 -13.52
CA GLU A 420 13.46 14.75 -14.77
C GLU A 420 12.33 15.73 -14.49
N GLU A 421 11.35 15.38 -13.66
CA GLU A 421 10.16 16.16 -13.36
C GLU A 421 10.42 17.32 -12.36
N LYS A 422 11.59 17.33 -11.70
CA LYS A 422 11.99 18.36 -10.72
C LYS A 422 10.98 18.50 -9.57
N ILE A 423 10.35 17.40 -9.18
CA ILE A 423 9.45 17.35 -8.02
C ILE A 423 10.25 17.67 -6.76
N LYS A 424 9.69 18.53 -5.92
CA LYS A 424 10.27 18.88 -4.62
C LYS A 424 9.56 18.11 -3.52
N VAL A 425 10.30 17.63 -2.56
CA VAL A 425 9.79 16.93 -1.38
C VAL A 425 10.40 17.55 -0.13
N ASP A 426 9.53 17.85 0.85
CA ASP A 426 9.96 18.43 2.12
C ASP A 426 10.16 17.36 3.19
N ARG A 427 9.39 16.27 3.14
CA ARG A 427 9.45 15.17 4.10
C ARG A 427 9.02 13.85 3.46
N ILE A 428 9.77 12.78 3.77
CA ILE A 428 9.39 11.40 3.44
C ILE A 428 9.38 10.58 4.73
N THR A 429 8.30 9.84 4.96
CA THR A 429 8.16 8.95 6.11
C THR A 429 8.41 7.51 5.68
N GLY A 430 9.40 6.86 6.31
CA GLY A 430 9.72 5.45 6.07
C GLY A 430 8.99 4.51 7.03
N HIS A 431 8.55 3.36 6.55
CA HIS A 431 8.02 2.27 7.37
C HIS A 431 8.32 0.89 6.77
N GLY A 432 8.12 -0.17 7.56
CA GLY A 432 8.41 -1.53 7.13
C GLY A 432 9.71 -2.11 7.70
N GLY A 433 10.02 -3.35 7.30
CA GLY A 433 11.10 -4.15 7.91
C GLY A 433 12.49 -3.54 7.81
N LEU A 434 12.79 -2.81 6.73
CA LEU A 434 14.08 -2.14 6.55
C LEU A 434 14.39 -1.12 7.66
N PHE A 435 13.36 -0.52 8.26
CA PHE A 435 13.50 0.54 9.27
C PHE A 435 13.50 0.02 10.72
N ARG A 436 13.40 -1.30 10.95
CA ARG A 436 13.46 -1.88 12.32
C ARG A 436 14.77 -1.58 13.02
N THR A 437 15.90 -1.60 12.32
CA THR A 437 17.18 -1.17 12.88
C THR A 437 17.27 0.34 12.84
N LYS A 438 17.16 0.97 14.02
CA LYS A 438 17.07 2.42 14.17
C LYS A 438 18.20 3.16 13.43
N GLY A 439 17.84 4.11 12.60
CA GLY A 439 18.75 5.00 11.87
C GLY A 439 19.38 4.42 10.61
N VAL A 440 19.53 3.08 10.49
CA VAL A 440 20.24 2.48 9.34
C VAL A 440 19.42 2.57 8.06
N GLY A 441 18.21 1.99 8.02
CA GLY A 441 17.35 2.06 6.85
C GLY A 441 17.07 3.50 6.42
N GLN A 442 16.91 4.41 7.39
CA GLN A 442 16.74 5.84 7.14
C GLN A 442 17.95 6.44 6.42
N ARG A 443 19.18 6.20 6.91
CA ARG A 443 20.41 6.72 6.30
C ARG A 443 20.61 6.19 4.88
N ILE A 444 20.34 4.90 4.65
CA ILE A 444 20.45 4.26 3.34
C ILE A 444 19.44 4.89 2.36
N LEU A 445 18.18 5.00 2.76
CA LEU A 445 17.15 5.58 1.91
C LEU A 445 17.36 7.09 1.69
N ALA A 446 17.78 7.83 2.72
CA ALA A 446 18.11 9.25 2.60
C ALA A 446 19.23 9.49 1.57
N ALA A 447 20.27 8.63 1.56
CA ALA A 447 21.31 8.66 0.55
C ALA A 447 20.77 8.35 -0.85
N ALA A 448 19.90 7.35 -0.97
CA ALA A 448 19.32 6.94 -2.26
C ALA A 448 18.51 8.04 -2.93
N ILE A 449 17.65 8.73 -2.20
CA ILE A 449 16.70 9.70 -2.74
C ILE A 449 17.09 11.16 -2.46
N ASN A 450 18.23 11.38 -1.81
CA ASN A 450 18.76 12.71 -1.45
C ASN A 450 17.71 13.60 -0.74
N SER A 451 16.99 13.03 0.22
CA SER A 451 15.96 13.72 1.00
C SER A 451 15.97 13.22 2.44
N PRO A 452 15.57 14.05 3.44
CA PRO A 452 15.41 13.59 4.80
C PRO A 452 14.36 12.48 4.92
N ILE A 453 14.64 11.46 5.75
CA ILE A 453 13.74 10.34 6.02
C ILE A 453 13.37 10.34 7.50
N SER A 454 12.08 10.46 7.78
CA SER A 454 11.50 10.34 9.11
C SER A 454 10.94 8.92 9.33
N VAL A 455 11.01 8.41 10.56
CA VAL A 455 10.30 7.21 10.99
C VAL A 455 9.52 7.56 12.25
N MET A 456 8.22 7.34 12.21
CA MET A 456 7.31 7.62 13.32
C MET A 456 7.19 6.41 14.26
N GLU A 457 6.94 6.64 15.55
CA GLU A 457 6.69 5.55 16.50
C GLU A 457 5.43 4.76 16.14
N THR A 458 4.43 5.42 15.56
CA THR A 458 3.16 4.85 15.09
C THR A 458 3.25 4.14 13.74
N ALA A 459 4.40 4.11 13.09
CA ALA A 459 4.59 3.51 11.76
C ALA A 459 4.22 2.00 11.68
N GLY A 460 4.13 1.31 12.82
CA GLY A 460 3.70 -0.09 12.93
C GLY A 460 2.18 -0.30 12.96
N GLU A 461 1.37 0.74 13.12
CA GLU A 461 -0.09 0.62 13.24
C GLU A 461 -0.77 0.34 11.90
N GLY A 462 -0.20 0.81 10.78
CA GLY A 462 -0.59 0.46 9.42
C GLY A 462 -1.93 1.05 8.95
N GLY A 463 -2.46 0.49 7.86
CA GLY A 463 -3.66 1.01 7.20
C GLY A 463 -4.94 0.88 8.02
N ALA A 464 -5.03 -0.10 8.95
CA ALA A 464 -6.18 -0.20 9.86
C ALA A 464 -6.29 1.03 10.77
N TRP A 465 -5.17 1.55 11.27
CA TRP A 465 -5.16 2.82 12.00
C TRP A 465 -5.44 4.00 11.07
N GLY A 466 -4.85 4.01 9.86
CA GLY A 466 -5.09 5.04 8.86
C GLY A 466 -6.58 5.20 8.51
N ILE A 467 -7.30 4.09 8.30
CA ILE A 467 -8.74 4.17 8.02
C ILE A 467 -9.56 4.55 9.27
N ALA A 468 -9.11 4.21 10.49
CA ALA A 468 -9.72 4.71 11.72
C ALA A 468 -9.54 6.24 11.84
N LEU A 469 -8.39 6.79 11.42
CA LEU A 469 -8.15 8.24 11.36
C LEU A 469 -9.07 8.92 10.33
N LEU A 470 -9.36 8.30 9.20
CA LEU A 470 -10.36 8.80 8.24
C LEU A 470 -11.78 8.77 8.83
N GLY A 471 -12.10 7.74 9.62
CA GLY A 471 -13.32 7.70 10.43
C GLY A 471 -13.37 8.84 11.46
N SER A 472 -12.24 9.14 12.11
CA SER A 472 -12.11 10.28 13.03
C SER A 472 -12.29 11.61 12.29
N TYR A 473 -11.66 11.77 11.14
CA TYR A 473 -11.81 12.94 10.29
C TYR A 473 -13.27 13.19 9.89
N LEU A 474 -14.03 12.14 9.59
CA LEU A 474 -15.46 12.23 9.27
C LEU A 474 -16.29 12.81 10.42
N VAL A 475 -16.02 12.41 11.68
CA VAL A 475 -16.93 12.74 12.82
C VAL A 475 -16.38 13.80 13.76
N ASN A 476 -15.09 14.07 13.77
CA ASN A 476 -14.42 15.00 14.69
C ASN A 476 -13.86 16.26 14.02
N ASN A 477 -14.02 16.42 12.71
CA ASN A 477 -13.55 17.63 11.99
C ASN A 477 -14.54 18.79 12.09
N GLU A 478 -14.81 19.24 13.31
CA GLU A 478 -15.72 20.37 13.57
C GLU A 478 -15.24 21.69 12.94
N LYS A 479 -13.93 21.88 12.82
CA LYS A 479 -13.30 23.07 12.23
C LYS A 479 -13.33 23.09 10.71
N LYS A 480 -13.77 22.00 10.07
CA LYS A 480 -13.72 21.82 8.60
C LYS A 480 -12.33 22.03 8.00
N GLN A 481 -11.32 21.51 8.66
CA GLN A 481 -9.93 21.53 8.22
C GLN A 481 -9.74 20.62 7.00
N SER A 482 -8.70 20.85 6.21
CA SER A 482 -8.22 19.86 5.25
C SER A 482 -7.78 18.58 5.95
N LEU A 483 -7.71 17.46 5.24
CA LEU A 483 -7.21 16.20 5.82
C LEU A 483 -5.78 16.40 6.37
N ALA A 484 -4.92 17.07 5.61
CA ALA A 484 -3.54 17.34 6.01
C ALA A 484 -3.47 18.16 7.32
N ASP A 485 -4.26 19.26 7.43
CA ASP A 485 -4.26 20.08 8.63
C ASP A 485 -4.86 19.33 9.83
N PHE A 486 -5.89 18.51 9.62
CA PHE A 486 -6.46 17.67 10.68
C PHE A 486 -5.41 16.68 11.22
N LEU A 487 -4.66 16.03 10.34
CA LEU A 487 -3.59 15.11 10.74
C LEU A 487 -2.48 15.86 11.51
N ASP A 488 -1.99 16.98 10.99
CA ASP A 488 -0.93 17.77 11.63
C ASP A 488 -1.36 18.31 13.01
N GLU A 489 -2.60 18.82 13.15
CA GLU A 489 -3.06 19.53 14.36
C GLU A 489 -3.78 18.64 15.38
N SER A 490 -4.29 17.47 14.98
CA SER A 490 -5.12 16.63 15.87
C SER A 490 -4.58 15.23 16.09
N VAL A 491 -3.70 14.73 15.21
CA VAL A 491 -3.18 13.35 15.28
C VAL A 491 -1.69 13.36 15.60
N PHE A 492 -0.88 14.03 14.79
CA PHE A 492 0.59 13.99 14.85
C PHE A 492 1.17 15.22 15.57
N VAL A 493 0.45 15.76 16.55
CA VAL A 493 0.87 16.96 17.30
C VAL A 493 2.20 16.71 18.00
N GLY A 494 3.26 17.39 17.53
CA GLY A 494 4.61 17.27 18.11
C GLY A 494 5.36 15.99 17.76
N ASP A 495 4.79 15.09 16.96
CA ASP A 495 5.44 13.88 16.46
C ASP A 495 5.95 14.10 15.03
N ALA A 496 7.14 14.65 14.91
CA ALA A 496 7.84 14.74 13.62
C ALA A 496 8.57 13.42 13.25
N GLY A 497 8.51 12.42 14.13
CA GLY A 497 9.32 11.21 14.02
C GLY A 497 10.81 11.47 14.26
N ILE A 498 11.61 10.42 14.15
CA ILE A 498 13.07 10.52 14.16
C ILE A 498 13.52 10.73 12.71
N GLU A 499 14.10 11.88 12.43
CA GLU A 499 14.58 12.24 11.09
C GLU A 499 16.07 11.96 10.93
N VAL A 500 16.46 11.45 9.76
CA VAL A 500 17.85 11.32 9.31
C VAL A 500 18.00 12.01 7.98
N SER A 501 18.84 13.05 7.95
CA SER A 501 19.18 13.78 6.73
C SER A 501 20.28 13.09 5.94
N PRO A 502 20.28 13.18 4.59
CA PRO A 502 21.36 12.64 3.77
C PRO A 502 22.67 13.40 4.00
N THR A 503 23.81 12.70 3.92
CA THR A 503 25.11 13.36 3.84
C THR A 503 25.59 13.44 2.39
N PRO A 504 26.32 14.50 1.97
CA PRO A 504 26.84 14.57 0.60
C PRO A 504 27.71 13.38 0.22
N GLU A 505 28.45 12.81 1.17
CA GLU A 505 29.31 11.64 0.96
C GLU A 505 28.50 10.38 0.68
N ASP A 506 27.46 10.10 1.49
CA ASP A 506 26.59 8.95 1.29
C ASP A 506 25.81 9.06 -0.03
N VAL A 507 25.33 10.26 -0.38
CA VAL A 507 24.64 10.53 -1.67
C VAL A 507 25.57 10.28 -2.86
N ALA A 508 26.79 10.79 -2.80
CA ALA A 508 27.76 10.58 -3.87
C ALA A 508 28.14 9.10 -4.03
N GLY A 509 28.33 8.40 -2.90
CA GLY A 509 28.63 6.97 -2.89
C GLY A 509 27.46 6.13 -3.42
N PHE A 510 26.23 6.45 -3.01
CA PHE A 510 25.05 5.76 -3.55
C PHE A 510 24.88 6.00 -5.05
N ASN A 511 25.10 7.20 -5.53
CA ASN A 511 25.05 7.51 -6.96
C ASN A 511 26.13 6.74 -7.74
N ALA A 512 27.35 6.62 -7.23
CA ALA A 512 28.39 5.81 -7.84
C ALA A 512 28.00 4.32 -7.90
N TYR A 513 27.44 3.78 -6.82
CA TYR A 513 26.91 2.42 -6.77
C TYR A 513 25.81 2.20 -7.82
N ILE A 514 24.82 3.12 -7.92
CA ILE A 514 23.67 2.93 -8.82
C ILE A 514 24.07 3.02 -10.30
N GLU A 515 25.07 3.82 -10.65
CA GLU A 515 25.59 3.85 -12.02
C GLU A 515 26.25 2.51 -12.40
N ASN A 516 27.03 1.91 -11.48
CA ASN A 516 27.59 0.57 -11.67
C ASN A 516 26.49 -0.50 -11.72
N TYR A 517 25.46 -0.37 -10.88
CA TYR A 517 24.30 -1.26 -10.87
C TYR A 517 23.57 -1.25 -12.21
N LYS A 518 23.27 -0.07 -12.76
CA LYS A 518 22.63 0.09 -14.08
C LYS A 518 23.50 -0.50 -15.19
N ALA A 519 24.80 -0.22 -15.17
CA ALA A 519 25.74 -0.76 -16.16
C ALA A 519 25.83 -2.28 -16.14
N GLY A 520 25.61 -2.89 -14.98
CA GLY A 520 25.67 -4.35 -14.79
C GLY A 520 24.33 -5.08 -14.99
N LEU A 521 23.19 -4.39 -15.24
CA LEU A 521 21.90 -5.04 -15.49
C LEU A 521 21.92 -6.12 -16.59
N PRO A 522 22.73 -6.03 -17.67
CA PRO A 522 22.87 -7.12 -18.63
C PRO A 522 23.34 -8.44 -18.04
N ILE A 523 24.02 -8.42 -16.88
CA ILE A 523 24.42 -9.66 -16.16
C ILE A 523 23.18 -10.37 -15.62
N GLU A 524 22.23 -9.62 -15.02
CA GLU A 524 20.95 -10.13 -14.53
C GLU A 524 20.09 -10.65 -15.70
N GLU A 525 20.01 -9.90 -16.81
CA GLU A 525 19.33 -10.37 -18.02
C GLU A 525 19.89 -11.70 -18.55
N ALA A 526 21.21 -11.87 -18.50
CA ALA A 526 21.85 -13.12 -18.90
C ALA A 526 21.55 -14.24 -17.91
N ALA A 527 21.55 -13.93 -16.60
CA ALA A 527 21.31 -14.92 -15.54
C ALA A 527 19.88 -15.47 -15.57
N VAL A 528 18.86 -14.65 -15.85
CA VAL A 528 17.47 -15.12 -15.95
C VAL A 528 17.24 -16.01 -17.17
N LYS A 529 18.04 -15.89 -18.21
CA LYS A 529 18.01 -16.77 -19.39
C LYS A 529 18.65 -18.13 -19.15
N PHE A 530 19.48 -18.26 -18.11
CA PHE A 530 20.13 -19.51 -17.73
C PHE A 530 19.17 -20.32 -16.85
N LYS A 531 18.61 -21.40 -17.40
CA LYS A 531 17.67 -22.31 -16.72
C LYS A 531 18.40 -23.45 -16.04
#